data_ba284ac7db41f9dbbcddea8c8eab9a60
#
_entry.id   ba284ac7db41f9dbbcddea8c8eab9a60
#
_cell.length_a   1.000
_cell.length_b   1.000
_cell.length_c   1.000
_cell.angle_alpha   90.00
_cell.angle_beta   90.00
_cell.angle_gamma   90.00
#
_symmetry.space_group_name_H-M   'P 1'
#
loop_
_entity.id
_entity.type
_entity.pdbx_description
1 polymer ?
#
loop_
_entity_poly.entity_id
_entity_poly.type
_entity_poly.pdbx_seq_one_letter_code
_entity_poly.pdbx_strand_id
1 'polypeptide(L)'
;MNLNEKLKKIKSWLGTGSLNIFGLPMSGKDTVGMRLAEDLQAKFLSSGIIIRAYEAEQNEDMTGSGKLIPTNTFYDIILPYFSREELRNDSLVLSSVGRWSGEEDKIMEAAKAGGHEIKAVVMLDLTEEEVKNRFEAAKELNDRGERADDANIEVFETRLAEFREKTMPVLNHYDELKMLVKVPAIGSRDEVYSNVIDRLVEFISSL
;
A
#
# COMPACT_ATOMS: atom_id res chain seq x y z
N MET A 1 -25.78 -1.08 6.35
CA MET A 1 -24.87 -2.12 6.91
C MET A 1 -24.06 -1.48 8.03
N ASN A 2 -23.94 -2.14 9.18
CA ASN A 2 -23.00 -1.73 10.22
C ASN A 2 -21.57 -2.17 9.86
N LEU A 3 -20.56 -1.71 10.62
CA LEU A 3 -19.14 -1.98 10.33
C LEU A 3 -18.84 -3.49 10.22
N ASN A 4 -19.34 -4.28 11.17
CA ASN A 4 -19.12 -5.73 11.20
C ASN A 4 -19.70 -6.45 9.95
N GLU A 5 -20.86 -6.02 9.48
CA GLU A 5 -21.46 -6.56 8.26
C GLU A 5 -20.64 -6.21 7.02
N LYS A 6 -20.13 -4.96 6.96
CA LYS A 6 -19.26 -4.51 5.88
C LYS A 6 -17.95 -5.32 5.85
N LEU A 7 -17.29 -5.48 7.00
CA LEU A 7 -16.07 -6.28 7.13
C LEU A 7 -16.29 -7.76 6.75
N LYS A 8 -17.40 -8.37 7.18
CA LYS A 8 -17.74 -9.73 6.77
C LYS A 8 -17.92 -9.85 5.26
N LYS A 9 -18.58 -8.87 4.61
CA LYS A 9 -18.76 -8.84 3.17
C LYS A 9 -17.40 -8.75 2.44
N ILE A 10 -16.53 -7.85 2.89
CA ILE A 10 -15.19 -7.69 2.32
C ILE A 10 -14.38 -8.98 2.50
N LYS A 11 -14.34 -9.54 3.70
CA LYS A 11 -13.60 -10.78 3.99
C LYS A 11 -14.09 -11.97 3.16
N SER A 12 -15.41 -12.15 3.04
CA SER A 12 -15.99 -13.22 2.24
C SER A 12 -15.65 -13.09 0.75
N TRP A 13 -15.70 -11.87 0.22
CA TRP A 13 -15.31 -11.60 -1.17
C TRP A 13 -13.80 -11.76 -1.39
N LEU A 14 -12.98 -11.31 -0.43
CA LEU A 14 -11.52 -11.39 -0.53
C LEU A 14 -11.03 -12.84 -0.56
N GLY A 15 -11.61 -13.72 0.28
CA GLY A 15 -11.14 -15.11 0.41
C GLY A 15 -9.66 -15.17 0.79
N THR A 16 -8.86 -15.89 0.02
CA THR A 16 -7.38 -15.90 0.12
C THR A 16 -6.70 -14.84 -0.72
N GLY A 17 -7.45 -14.04 -1.48
CA GLY A 17 -6.91 -12.98 -2.33
C GLY A 17 -6.26 -11.84 -1.56
N SER A 18 -5.89 -10.79 -2.27
CA SER A 18 -5.24 -9.63 -1.70
C SER A 18 -5.86 -8.31 -2.13
N LEU A 19 -5.64 -7.28 -1.31
CA LEU A 19 -5.84 -5.87 -1.59
C LEU A 19 -4.48 -5.18 -1.63
N ASN A 20 -4.25 -4.24 -2.55
CA ASN A 20 -3.01 -3.46 -2.57
C ASN A 20 -3.34 -1.98 -2.36
N ILE A 21 -2.80 -1.38 -1.28
CA ILE A 21 -3.11 -0.01 -0.89
C ILE A 21 -1.97 0.91 -1.33
N PHE A 22 -2.31 1.91 -2.13
CA PHE A 22 -1.43 2.96 -2.59
C PHE A 22 -1.83 4.33 -2.02
N GLY A 23 -0.92 5.26 -2.10
CA GLY A 23 -1.12 6.65 -1.73
C GLY A 23 0.22 7.37 -1.64
N LEU A 24 0.16 8.68 -1.73
CA LEU A 24 1.33 9.56 -1.54
C LEU A 24 2.08 9.25 -0.24
N PRO A 25 3.36 9.59 -0.13
CA PRO A 25 4.02 9.68 1.17
C PRO A 25 3.14 10.46 2.14
N MET A 26 3.06 10.07 3.41
CA MET A 26 2.20 10.72 4.40
C MET A 26 0.69 10.51 4.26
N SER A 27 0.22 9.74 3.29
CA SER A 27 -1.22 9.46 3.13
C SER A 27 -1.83 8.60 4.26
N GLY A 28 -1.00 7.92 5.06
CA GLY A 28 -1.46 7.00 6.11
C GLY A 28 -1.78 5.59 5.62
N LYS A 29 -1.34 5.20 4.42
CA LYS A 29 -1.62 3.89 3.82
C LYS A 29 -1.21 2.70 4.69
N ASP A 30 -0.05 2.76 5.34
CA ASP A 30 0.40 1.66 6.21
C ASP A 30 -0.48 1.55 7.46
N THR A 31 -0.89 2.68 8.06
CA THR A 31 -1.82 2.72 9.20
C THR A 31 -3.18 2.11 8.83
N VAL A 32 -3.73 2.52 7.70
CA VAL A 32 -4.99 1.96 7.18
C VAL A 32 -4.83 0.49 6.84
N GLY A 33 -3.73 0.11 6.19
CA GLY A 33 -3.46 -1.26 5.79
C GLY A 33 -3.31 -2.22 6.96
N MET A 34 -2.57 -1.83 8.01
CA MET A 34 -2.43 -2.63 9.23
C MET A 34 -3.76 -2.83 9.93
N ARG A 35 -4.55 -1.76 10.10
CA ARG A 35 -5.88 -1.85 10.72
C ARG A 35 -6.83 -2.73 9.89
N LEU A 36 -6.82 -2.57 8.57
CA LEU A 36 -7.64 -3.39 7.68
C LEU A 36 -7.24 -4.87 7.74
N ALA A 37 -5.95 -5.16 7.79
CA ALA A 37 -5.45 -6.52 7.93
C ALA A 37 -5.88 -7.15 9.27
N GLU A 38 -5.81 -6.40 10.37
CA GLU A 38 -6.29 -6.84 11.69
C GLU A 38 -7.78 -7.16 11.67
N ASP A 39 -8.61 -6.23 11.19
CA ASP A 39 -10.07 -6.38 11.16
C ASP A 39 -10.54 -7.51 10.22
N LEU A 40 -9.82 -7.73 9.11
CA LEU A 40 -10.08 -8.83 8.17
C LEU A 40 -9.43 -10.15 8.60
N GLN A 41 -8.57 -10.14 9.62
CA GLN A 41 -7.70 -11.26 9.99
C GLN A 41 -6.82 -11.71 8.82
N ALA A 42 -6.29 -10.76 8.08
CA ALA A 42 -5.38 -10.90 6.96
C ALA A 42 -3.92 -10.68 7.39
N LYS A 43 -2.96 -11.06 6.56
CA LYS A 43 -1.56 -10.69 6.75
C LYS A 43 -1.26 -9.36 6.08
N PHE A 44 -0.49 -8.50 6.75
CA PHE A 44 -0.05 -7.23 6.20
C PHE A 44 1.36 -7.35 5.63
N LEU A 45 1.54 -6.94 4.36
CA LEU A 45 2.83 -6.90 3.68
C LEU A 45 3.08 -5.52 3.09
N SER A 46 4.06 -4.80 3.62
CA SER A 46 4.51 -3.52 3.06
C SER A 46 5.83 -3.70 2.32
N SER A 47 5.89 -3.29 1.06
CA SER A 47 7.14 -3.34 0.28
C SER A 47 8.27 -2.56 0.98
N GLY A 48 7.96 -1.40 1.57
CA GLY A 48 8.94 -0.61 2.30
C GLY A 48 9.47 -1.31 3.57
N ILE A 49 8.63 -2.04 4.30
CA ILE A 49 9.06 -2.80 5.48
C ILE A 49 9.95 -3.96 5.06
N ILE A 50 9.55 -4.70 4.02
CA ILE A 50 10.30 -5.86 3.51
C ILE A 50 11.67 -5.42 2.99
N ILE A 51 11.72 -4.35 2.19
CA ILE A 51 12.98 -3.86 1.61
C ILE A 51 13.92 -3.37 2.71
N ARG A 52 13.44 -2.60 3.69
CA ARG A 52 14.28 -2.16 4.81
C ARG A 52 14.79 -3.31 5.68
N ALA A 53 14.00 -4.35 5.87
CA ALA A 53 14.48 -5.56 6.55
C ALA A 53 15.62 -6.24 5.77
N TYR A 54 15.48 -6.32 4.43
CA TYR A 54 16.52 -6.83 3.56
C TYR A 54 17.79 -5.95 3.59
N GLU A 55 17.65 -4.62 3.52
CA GLU A 55 18.76 -3.66 3.67
C GLU A 55 19.54 -3.88 4.96
N ALA A 56 18.82 -4.04 6.08
CA ALA A 56 19.46 -4.29 7.38
C ALA A 56 20.23 -5.60 7.42
N GLU A 57 19.72 -6.67 6.79
CA GLU A 57 20.41 -7.97 6.70
C GLU A 57 21.66 -7.90 5.81
N GLN A 58 21.61 -7.12 4.71
CA GLN A 58 22.72 -6.98 3.77
C GLN A 58 23.69 -5.85 4.16
N ASN A 59 23.36 -5.04 5.16
CA ASN A 59 24.09 -3.82 5.54
C ASN A 59 24.24 -2.83 4.35
N GLU A 60 23.15 -2.66 3.60
CA GLU A 60 23.04 -1.77 2.44
C GLU A 60 22.02 -0.66 2.71
N ASP A 61 22.12 0.47 2.01
CA ASP A 61 21.13 1.55 2.00
C ASP A 61 20.62 1.76 0.56
N MET A 62 19.48 1.18 0.24
CA MET A 62 18.84 1.30 -1.08
C MET A 62 17.70 2.32 -1.09
N THR A 63 17.10 2.62 0.06
CA THR A 63 15.89 3.44 0.16
C THR A 63 16.11 4.83 0.77
N GLY A 64 17.25 5.09 1.40
CA GLY A 64 17.53 6.35 2.11
C GLY A 64 17.47 7.61 1.24
N SER A 65 17.67 7.49 -0.08
CA SER A 65 17.51 8.59 -1.04
C SER A 65 16.06 8.96 -1.35
N GLY A 66 15.09 8.15 -0.94
CA GLY A 66 13.67 8.28 -1.31
C GLY A 66 13.31 7.78 -2.71
N LYS A 67 14.30 7.38 -3.51
CA LYS A 67 14.07 6.77 -4.83
C LYS A 67 13.55 5.35 -4.71
N LEU A 68 12.81 4.90 -5.74
CA LEU A 68 12.46 3.50 -5.87
C LEU A 68 13.69 2.67 -6.23
N ILE A 69 13.81 1.49 -5.66
CA ILE A 69 14.87 0.54 -6.02
C ILE A 69 14.65 0.00 -7.44
N PRO A 70 15.71 -0.45 -8.13
CA PRO A 70 15.57 -1.04 -9.46
C PRO A 70 14.62 -2.22 -9.48
N THR A 71 13.83 -2.35 -10.54
CA THR A 71 12.78 -3.37 -10.68
C THR A 71 13.29 -4.80 -10.50
N ASN A 72 14.48 -5.15 -11.03
CA ASN A 72 15.00 -6.50 -10.84
C ASN A 72 15.31 -6.79 -9.37
N THR A 73 15.95 -5.86 -8.66
CA THR A 73 16.20 -5.98 -7.23
C THR A 73 14.89 -6.08 -6.43
N PHE A 74 13.89 -5.28 -6.83
CA PHE A 74 12.55 -5.34 -6.24
C PHE A 74 11.92 -6.74 -6.40
N TYR A 75 12.00 -7.32 -7.60
CA TYR A 75 11.47 -8.66 -7.86
C TYR A 75 12.19 -9.74 -7.03
N ASP A 76 13.52 -9.69 -6.96
CA ASP A 76 14.30 -10.66 -6.20
C ASP A 76 13.93 -10.66 -4.70
N ILE A 77 13.57 -9.49 -4.16
CA ILE A 77 13.19 -9.34 -2.76
C ILE A 77 11.71 -9.68 -2.53
N ILE A 78 10.80 -9.19 -3.38
CA ILE A 78 9.36 -9.20 -3.09
C ILE A 78 8.64 -10.46 -3.61
N LEU A 79 8.97 -10.94 -4.82
CA LEU A 79 8.21 -12.05 -5.41
C LEU A 79 8.24 -13.34 -4.55
N PRO A 80 9.37 -13.70 -3.90
CA PRO A 80 9.40 -14.88 -3.04
C PRO A 80 8.42 -14.84 -1.86
N TYR A 81 8.01 -13.63 -1.41
CA TYR A 81 7.07 -13.51 -0.31
C TYR A 81 5.70 -14.12 -0.62
N PHE A 82 5.21 -14.03 -1.85
CA PHE A 82 3.90 -14.57 -2.21
C PHE A 82 3.82 -16.10 -2.12
N SER A 83 4.95 -16.79 -2.12
CA SER A 83 5.02 -18.26 -2.05
C SER A 83 5.42 -18.79 -0.66
N ARG A 84 5.48 -17.92 0.35
CA ARG A 84 5.87 -18.33 1.69
C ARG A 84 4.80 -19.19 2.35
N GLU A 85 5.22 -20.28 2.98
CA GLU A 85 4.32 -21.23 3.64
C GLU A 85 3.48 -20.57 4.76
N GLU A 86 4.07 -19.60 5.49
CA GLU A 86 3.37 -18.86 6.55
C GLU A 86 2.23 -17.97 6.05
N LEU A 87 2.13 -17.72 4.73
CA LEU A 87 1.04 -16.94 4.12
C LEU A 87 -0.03 -17.84 3.50
N ARG A 88 0.23 -19.14 3.44
CA ARG A 88 -0.66 -20.09 2.78
C ARG A 88 -2.06 -20.06 3.40
N ASN A 89 -3.07 -19.90 2.54
CA ASN A 89 -4.49 -19.78 2.90
C ASN A 89 -4.89 -18.49 3.65
N ASP A 90 -3.98 -17.56 3.89
CA ASP A 90 -4.32 -16.24 4.42
C ASP A 90 -4.71 -15.28 3.28
N SER A 91 -5.58 -14.33 3.58
CA SER A 91 -5.74 -13.13 2.74
C SER A 91 -4.63 -12.14 3.03
N LEU A 92 -4.29 -11.29 2.05
CA LEU A 92 -3.24 -10.29 2.20
C LEU A 92 -3.78 -8.87 2.05
N VAL A 93 -3.24 -7.98 2.87
CA VAL A 93 -3.31 -6.54 2.66
C VAL A 93 -1.90 -6.05 2.33
N LEU A 94 -1.70 -5.68 1.08
CA LEU A 94 -0.42 -5.19 0.57
C LEU A 94 -0.36 -3.68 0.70
N SER A 95 0.83 -3.12 0.94
CA SER A 95 1.05 -1.68 0.92
C SER A 95 2.14 -1.32 -0.09
N SER A 96 1.74 -0.65 -1.16
CA SER A 96 2.59 -0.13 -2.22
C SER A 96 3.51 -1.19 -2.84
N VAL A 97 2.97 -2.36 -3.15
CA VAL A 97 3.70 -3.44 -3.83
C VAL A 97 3.56 -3.27 -5.34
N GLY A 98 4.70 -3.11 -6.05
CA GLY A 98 4.72 -2.79 -7.48
C GLY A 98 4.42 -1.32 -7.74
N ARG A 99 5.43 -0.46 -7.64
CA ARG A 99 5.27 1.01 -7.75
C ARG A 99 5.86 1.58 -9.03
N TRP A 100 6.53 0.78 -9.82
CA TRP A 100 7.11 1.21 -11.08
C TRP A 100 6.31 0.63 -12.24
N SER A 101 5.96 1.47 -13.20
CA SER A 101 5.19 1.06 -14.38
C SER A 101 5.84 -0.14 -15.08
N GLY A 102 5.06 -1.18 -15.31
CA GLY A 102 5.49 -2.48 -15.84
C GLY A 102 5.78 -3.53 -14.76
N GLU A 103 5.74 -3.19 -13.46
CA GLU A 103 5.85 -4.17 -12.37
C GLU A 103 4.51 -4.84 -12.07
N GLU A 104 3.39 -4.15 -12.32
CA GLU A 104 2.04 -4.55 -11.92
C GLU A 104 1.64 -5.92 -12.43
N ASP A 105 1.88 -6.23 -13.70
CA ASP A 105 1.50 -7.51 -14.29
C ASP A 105 2.23 -8.68 -13.62
N LYS A 106 3.54 -8.53 -13.43
CA LYS A 106 4.37 -9.57 -12.80
C LYS A 106 4.04 -9.77 -11.32
N ILE A 107 3.66 -8.69 -10.63
CA ILE A 107 3.17 -8.76 -9.25
C ILE A 107 1.81 -9.46 -9.19
N MET A 108 0.88 -9.14 -10.10
CA MET A 108 -0.41 -9.83 -10.19
C MET A 108 -0.24 -11.32 -10.47
N GLU A 109 0.66 -11.69 -11.39
CA GLU A 109 0.98 -13.09 -11.70
C GLU A 109 1.57 -13.82 -10.48
N ALA A 110 2.55 -13.23 -9.80
CA ALA A 110 3.19 -13.83 -8.64
C ALA A 110 2.21 -13.98 -7.47
N ALA A 111 1.40 -12.97 -7.20
CA ALA A 111 0.37 -13.02 -6.17
C ALA A 111 -0.66 -14.12 -6.47
N LYS A 112 -1.12 -14.23 -7.72
CA LYS A 112 -2.06 -15.28 -8.16
C LYS A 112 -1.45 -16.67 -8.06
N ALA A 113 -0.19 -16.83 -8.47
CA ALA A 113 0.53 -18.12 -8.37
C ALA A 113 0.71 -18.55 -6.90
N GLY A 114 0.89 -17.60 -5.98
CA GLY A 114 0.94 -17.84 -4.53
C GLY A 114 -0.43 -18.10 -3.88
N GLY A 115 -1.54 -17.97 -4.63
CA GLY A 115 -2.90 -18.12 -4.10
C GLY A 115 -3.49 -16.83 -3.52
N HIS A 116 -2.84 -15.69 -3.76
CA HIS A 116 -3.19 -14.37 -3.20
C HIS A 116 -3.56 -13.36 -4.30
N GLU A 117 -4.39 -13.76 -5.27
CA GLU A 117 -4.81 -12.91 -6.39
C GLU A 117 -5.21 -11.49 -5.91
N ILE A 118 -4.63 -10.45 -6.54
CA ILE A 118 -4.99 -9.06 -6.24
C ILE A 118 -6.41 -8.80 -6.78
N LYS A 119 -7.36 -8.57 -5.89
CA LYS A 119 -8.77 -8.38 -6.23
C LYS A 119 -9.19 -6.93 -6.37
N ALA A 120 -8.50 -6.03 -5.68
CA ALA A 120 -8.68 -4.59 -5.84
C ALA A 120 -7.42 -3.83 -5.39
N VAL A 121 -7.29 -2.63 -5.92
CA VAL A 121 -6.25 -1.67 -5.55
C VAL A 121 -6.93 -0.45 -4.96
N VAL A 122 -6.56 -0.10 -3.74
CA VAL A 122 -7.09 1.08 -3.03
C VAL A 122 -6.09 2.21 -3.16
N MET A 123 -6.53 3.35 -3.68
CA MET A 123 -5.73 4.58 -3.70
C MET A 123 -6.27 5.55 -2.65
N LEU A 124 -5.46 5.86 -1.64
CA LEU A 124 -5.74 6.95 -0.70
C LEU A 124 -5.46 8.28 -1.41
N ASP A 125 -6.55 8.94 -1.81
CA ASP A 125 -6.52 10.15 -2.63
C ASP A 125 -6.34 11.38 -1.75
N LEU A 126 -5.18 12.03 -1.91
CA LEU A 126 -4.77 13.27 -1.27
C LEU A 126 -4.00 14.13 -2.26
N THR A 127 -4.10 15.44 -2.10
CA THR A 127 -3.27 16.39 -2.83
C THR A 127 -1.85 16.43 -2.27
N GLU A 128 -0.89 16.86 -3.09
CA GLU A 128 0.49 17.09 -2.63
C GLU A 128 0.55 18.16 -1.54
N GLU A 129 -0.32 19.18 -1.58
CA GLU A 129 -0.43 20.20 -0.56
C GLU A 129 -0.82 19.61 0.80
N GLU A 130 -1.82 18.71 0.81
CA GLU A 130 -2.26 18.07 2.05
C GLU A 130 -1.19 17.18 2.67
N VAL A 131 -0.44 16.41 1.85
CA VAL A 131 0.64 15.59 2.38
C VAL A 131 1.85 16.42 2.82
N LYS A 132 2.11 17.57 2.20
CA LYS A 132 3.11 18.55 2.67
C LYS A 132 2.71 19.12 4.03
N ASN A 133 1.46 19.53 4.20
CA ASN A 133 0.95 20.00 5.49
C ASN A 133 1.08 18.93 6.59
N ARG A 134 0.79 17.66 6.26
CA ARG A 134 1.00 16.53 7.18
C ARG A 134 2.47 16.30 7.51
N PHE A 135 3.36 16.49 6.55
CA PHE A 135 4.80 16.38 6.76
C PHE A 135 5.31 17.44 7.73
N GLU A 136 4.93 18.71 7.54
CA GLU A 136 5.31 19.81 8.44
C GLU A 136 4.74 19.61 9.86
N ALA A 137 3.46 19.27 9.98
CA ALA A 137 2.84 19.00 11.27
C ALA A 137 3.50 17.84 12.03
N ALA A 138 3.90 16.79 11.34
CA ALA A 138 4.59 15.66 11.95
C ALA A 138 6.01 15.99 12.40
N LYS A 139 6.68 16.92 11.70
CA LYS A 139 8.00 17.44 12.09
C LYS A 139 7.93 18.26 13.37
N GLU A 140 6.91 19.13 13.50
CA GLU A 140 6.70 19.95 14.71
C GLU A 140 6.41 19.11 15.95
N LEU A 141 5.63 18.03 15.80
CA LEU A 141 5.24 17.17 16.92
C LEU A 141 6.34 16.18 17.34
N ASN A 142 7.44 16.09 16.62
CA ASN A 142 8.48 15.07 16.83
C ASN A 142 7.92 13.64 16.98
N ASP A 143 6.74 13.38 16.37
CA ASP A 143 5.89 12.19 16.51
C ASP A 143 6.38 11.02 15.63
N ARG A 144 7.54 11.18 15.00
CA ARG A 144 8.11 10.19 14.09
C ARG A 144 9.38 9.60 14.66
N GLY A 145 9.20 8.74 15.63
CA GLY A 145 10.26 7.83 16.02
C GLY A 145 10.71 6.97 14.84
N GLU A 146 12.00 6.95 14.57
CA GLU A 146 12.74 5.93 13.82
C GLU A 146 12.79 5.97 12.29
N ARG A 147 12.03 6.80 11.57
CA ARG A 147 12.24 6.94 10.12
C ARG A 147 13.09 8.17 9.80
N ALA A 148 14.39 8.00 9.72
CA ALA A 148 15.32 9.09 9.35
C ALA A 148 15.01 9.70 7.97
N ASP A 149 14.47 8.90 7.05
CA ASP A 149 14.05 9.30 5.70
C ASP A 149 12.77 10.17 5.69
N ASP A 150 11.93 10.09 6.71
CA ASP A 150 10.72 10.92 6.85
C ASP A 150 11.00 12.30 7.48
N ALA A 151 12.20 12.56 7.98
CA ALA A 151 12.57 13.87 8.56
C ALA A 151 13.23 14.83 7.54
N ASN A 152 13.70 14.32 6.40
CA ASN A 152 14.40 15.10 5.40
C ASN A 152 13.44 15.54 4.28
N ILE A 153 13.31 16.88 4.11
CA ILE A 153 12.45 17.47 3.08
C ILE A 153 12.86 17.06 1.66
N GLU A 154 14.13 16.94 1.37
CA GLU A 154 14.64 16.57 0.04
C GLU A 154 14.25 15.11 -0.29
N VAL A 155 14.33 14.22 0.68
CA VAL A 155 13.88 12.83 0.54
C VAL A 155 12.38 12.76 0.34
N PHE A 156 11.62 13.56 1.10
CA PHE A 156 10.16 13.65 0.95
C PHE A 156 9.75 14.14 -0.44
N GLU A 157 10.37 15.23 -0.95
CA GLU A 157 10.11 15.75 -2.31
C GLU A 157 10.49 14.73 -3.39
N THR A 158 11.62 14.01 -3.21
CA THR A 158 12.00 12.92 -4.11
C THR A 158 10.92 11.85 -4.15
N ARG A 159 10.36 11.45 -3.01
CA ARG A 159 9.28 10.45 -2.94
C ARG A 159 7.98 10.92 -3.60
N LEU A 160 7.67 12.22 -3.53
CA LEU A 160 6.53 12.80 -4.26
C LEU A 160 6.75 12.72 -5.77
N ALA A 161 7.95 13.07 -6.25
CA ALA A 161 8.31 12.97 -7.65
C ALA A 161 8.25 11.51 -8.15
N GLU A 162 8.85 10.56 -7.41
CA GLU A 162 8.79 9.13 -7.72
C GLU A 162 7.34 8.61 -7.80
N PHE A 163 6.48 9.04 -6.88
CA PHE A 163 5.06 8.67 -6.93
C PHE A 163 4.37 9.20 -8.18
N ARG A 164 4.56 10.48 -8.49
CA ARG A 164 3.95 11.11 -9.66
C ARG A 164 4.43 10.51 -10.97
N GLU A 165 5.73 10.29 -11.10
CA GLU A 165 6.36 9.86 -12.36
C GLU A 165 6.25 8.35 -12.59
N LYS A 166 6.33 7.54 -11.54
CA LYS A 166 6.41 6.08 -11.64
C LYS A 166 5.18 5.35 -11.13
N THR A 167 4.58 5.82 -10.02
CA THR A 167 3.46 5.11 -9.39
C THR A 167 2.11 5.51 -9.98
N MET A 168 1.92 6.77 -10.37
CA MET A 168 0.66 7.18 -11.00
C MET A 168 0.35 6.41 -12.30
N PRO A 169 1.30 6.13 -13.20
CA PRO A 169 1.04 5.25 -14.35
C PRO A 169 0.55 3.86 -13.96
N VAL A 170 1.10 3.26 -12.90
CA VAL A 170 0.62 1.96 -12.36
C VAL A 170 -0.84 2.06 -11.92
N LEU A 171 -1.20 3.12 -11.18
CA LEU A 171 -2.57 3.34 -10.73
C LEU A 171 -3.54 3.57 -11.89
N ASN A 172 -3.10 4.27 -12.95
CA ASN A 172 -3.90 4.43 -14.16
C ASN A 172 -4.15 3.09 -14.86
N HIS A 173 -3.16 2.20 -14.91
CA HIS A 173 -3.33 0.86 -15.46
C HIS A 173 -4.35 0.04 -14.63
N TYR A 174 -4.29 0.08 -13.31
CA TYR A 174 -5.31 -0.55 -12.47
C TYR A 174 -6.71 0.07 -12.62
N ASP A 175 -6.81 1.36 -12.94
CA ASP A 175 -8.08 2.04 -13.25
C ASP A 175 -8.66 1.52 -14.58
N GLU A 176 -7.84 1.36 -15.61
CA GLU A 176 -8.21 0.76 -16.90
C GLU A 176 -8.71 -0.68 -16.74
N LEU A 177 -8.07 -1.46 -15.86
CA LEU A 177 -8.50 -2.81 -15.48
C LEU A 177 -9.75 -2.84 -14.59
N LYS A 178 -10.31 -1.67 -14.22
CA LYS A 178 -11.45 -1.53 -13.29
C LYS A 178 -11.21 -2.16 -11.91
N MET A 179 -9.96 -2.17 -11.48
CA MET A 179 -9.54 -2.69 -10.18
C MET A 179 -9.29 -1.58 -9.15
N LEU A 180 -9.26 -0.30 -9.59
CA LEU A 180 -8.89 0.83 -8.72
C LEU A 180 -10.09 1.38 -7.96
N VAL A 181 -9.94 1.46 -6.62
CA VAL A 181 -10.88 2.07 -5.69
C VAL A 181 -10.26 3.35 -5.13
N LYS A 182 -10.69 4.51 -5.64
CA LYS A 182 -10.23 5.82 -5.15
C LYS A 182 -10.98 6.19 -3.87
N VAL A 183 -10.25 6.51 -2.82
CA VAL A 183 -10.79 6.82 -1.49
C VAL A 183 -10.28 8.18 -1.02
N PRO A 184 -11.15 9.17 -0.80
CA PRO A 184 -10.75 10.43 -0.20
C PRO A 184 -10.12 10.18 1.18
N ALA A 185 -8.88 10.64 1.37
CA ALA A 185 -8.11 10.39 2.60
C ALA A 185 -7.92 11.67 3.44
N ILE A 186 -8.87 12.62 3.33
CA ILE A 186 -8.98 13.81 4.15
C ILE A 186 -9.76 13.46 5.42
N GLY A 187 -9.41 14.08 6.55
CA GLY A 187 -10.06 13.88 7.84
C GLY A 187 -9.21 13.07 8.82
N SER A 188 -9.85 12.63 9.88
CA SER A 188 -9.24 11.79 10.93
C SER A 188 -8.92 10.38 10.42
N ARG A 189 -8.06 9.68 11.16
CA ARG A 189 -7.73 8.28 10.86
C ARG A 189 -8.96 7.37 10.79
N ASP A 190 -9.95 7.61 11.67
CA ASP A 190 -11.19 6.83 11.72
C ASP A 190 -12.11 7.14 10.54
N GLU A 191 -12.22 8.41 10.15
CA GLU A 191 -12.98 8.81 8.95
C GLU A 191 -12.40 8.22 7.69
N VAL A 192 -11.08 8.32 7.50
CA VAL A 192 -10.39 7.72 6.34
C VAL A 192 -10.59 6.21 6.31
N TYR A 193 -10.45 5.54 7.46
CA TYR A 193 -10.69 4.10 7.56
C TYR A 193 -12.13 3.73 7.20
N SER A 194 -13.12 4.46 7.72
CA SER A 194 -14.53 4.25 7.37
C SER A 194 -14.77 4.43 5.87
N ASN A 195 -14.19 5.48 5.26
CA ASN A 195 -14.27 5.71 3.82
C ASN A 195 -13.70 4.53 3.02
N VAL A 196 -12.58 3.95 3.44
CA VAL A 196 -12.00 2.77 2.78
C VAL A 196 -12.96 1.59 2.82
N ILE A 197 -13.55 1.31 3.98
CA ILE A 197 -14.52 0.22 4.13
C ILE A 197 -15.75 0.45 3.24
N ASP A 198 -16.27 1.67 3.22
CA ASP A 198 -17.47 2.02 2.45
C ASP A 198 -17.23 1.90 0.94
N ARG A 199 -16.11 2.43 0.47
CA ARG A 199 -15.74 2.37 -0.95
C ARG A 199 -15.45 0.94 -1.41
N LEU A 200 -14.85 0.10 -0.56
CA LEU A 200 -14.67 -1.33 -0.87
C LEU A 200 -16.02 -2.06 -0.96
N VAL A 201 -16.97 -1.78 -0.06
CA VAL A 201 -18.31 -2.38 -0.11
C VAL A 201 -19.07 -1.94 -1.36
N GLU A 202 -18.98 -0.66 -1.75
CA GLU A 202 -19.55 -0.13 -2.99
C GLU A 202 -18.94 -0.85 -4.21
N PHE A 203 -17.62 -0.92 -4.27
CA PHE A 203 -16.89 -1.61 -5.33
C PHE A 203 -17.33 -3.07 -5.48
N ILE A 204 -17.35 -3.83 -4.38
CA ILE A 204 -17.80 -5.23 -4.37
C ILE A 204 -19.26 -5.37 -4.81
N SER A 205 -20.09 -4.37 -4.56
CA SER A 205 -21.50 -4.40 -4.94
C SER A 205 -21.73 -4.06 -6.42
N SER A 206 -20.73 -3.51 -7.10
CA SER A 206 -20.77 -3.15 -8.52
C SER A 206 -20.20 -4.25 -9.43
N LEU A 207 -19.56 -5.27 -8.88
CA LEU A 207 -19.08 -6.45 -9.60
C LEU A 207 -20.22 -7.43 -9.93
#